data_7ed8f550d9eb7b345479d1c2a2ce99eb
#
_entry.id   7ed8f550d9eb7b345479d1c2a2ce99eb
#
_cell.length_a   1.000
_cell.length_b   1.000
_cell.length_c   1.000
_cell.angle_alpha   90.00
_cell.angle_beta   90.00
_cell.angle_gamma   90.00
#
_symmetry.space_group_name_H-M   'P 1'
#
loop_
_entity.id
_entity.type
_entity.pdbx_description
1 polymer ?
#
loop_
_entity_poly.entity_id
_entity_poly.type
_entity_poly.pdbx_seq_one_letter_code
_entity_poly.pdbx_strand_id
1 'polypeptide(L)'
;CFGRSLFPPERLRKAEQELCTGVHLGCHLWFSAGVPSPEQAPTPEARHLAEQAELQADRNRAYYAKNQELHRSVVLRLTEQIRNCILVHQQPNARVARSGNVDPGRVWRAPLLNDDRVFLCAEEENHPAFTVDLLLDASASRLHCQEVIAAQGSILAESLANCGIPVRVSAFSSLRGYTVLRVLKDFADKNRQNINRYFASGWNRDGLALLAAGCLLYTSPSPRD
;
A
#
# COMPACT_ATOMS: atom_id res chain seq x y z
N CYS A 1 -9.46 -22.06 -3.50
CA CYS A 1 -8.02 -21.92 -3.77
C CYS A 1 -7.45 -20.58 -3.36
N PHE A 2 -8.24 -19.49 -3.37
CA PHE A 2 -7.74 -18.12 -3.20
C PHE A 2 -8.01 -17.51 -1.82
N GLY A 3 -8.54 -18.28 -0.88
CA GLY A 3 -8.92 -17.80 0.45
C GLY A 3 -10.29 -17.10 0.48
N ARG A 4 -10.63 -16.53 1.64
CA ARG A 4 -11.88 -15.80 1.83
C ARG A 4 -11.85 -14.49 1.06
N SER A 5 -12.92 -14.19 0.33
CA SER A 5 -13.08 -12.90 -0.35
C SER A 5 -13.24 -11.75 0.67
N LEU A 6 -12.60 -10.62 0.37
CA LEU A 6 -12.77 -9.36 1.11
C LEU A 6 -14.13 -8.72 0.81
N PHE A 7 -14.66 -8.98 -0.39
CA PHE A 7 -15.91 -8.39 -0.84
C PHE A 7 -17.04 -9.40 -0.88
N PRO A 8 -18.27 -8.98 -0.64
CA PRO A 8 -19.45 -9.79 -0.87
C PRO A 8 -19.60 -10.10 -2.37
N PRO A 9 -20.28 -11.21 -2.75
CA PRO A 9 -20.39 -11.65 -4.13
C PRO A 9 -20.97 -10.61 -5.10
N GLU A 10 -21.90 -9.79 -4.64
CA GLU A 10 -22.54 -8.73 -5.45
C GLU A 10 -21.53 -7.65 -5.86
N ARG A 11 -20.68 -7.22 -4.92
CA ARG A 11 -19.66 -6.22 -5.17
C ARG A 11 -18.55 -6.75 -6.08
N LEU A 12 -18.21 -8.03 -5.91
CA LEU A 12 -17.25 -8.71 -6.77
C LEU A 12 -17.74 -8.75 -8.22
N ARG A 13 -19.01 -9.13 -8.44
CA ARG A 13 -19.63 -9.14 -9.77
C ARG A 13 -19.67 -7.77 -10.40
N LYS A 14 -19.98 -6.72 -9.62
CA LYS A 14 -19.96 -5.34 -10.11
C LYS A 14 -18.56 -4.93 -10.56
N ALA A 15 -17.53 -5.19 -9.75
CA ALA A 15 -16.16 -4.93 -10.11
C ALA A 15 -15.72 -5.71 -11.38
N GLU A 16 -16.12 -6.97 -11.52
CA GLU A 16 -15.84 -7.77 -12.73
C GLU A 16 -16.52 -7.16 -13.96
N GLN A 17 -17.77 -6.75 -13.87
CA GLN A 17 -18.51 -6.12 -14.98
C GLN A 17 -17.86 -4.81 -15.44
N GLU A 18 -17.33 -4.02 -14.52
CA GLU A 18 -16.68 -2.74 -14.80
C GLU A 18 -15.25 -2.90 -15.34
N LEU A 19 -14.47 -3.83 -14.78
CA LEU A 19 -13.04 -3.94 -15.04
C LEU A 19 -12.66 -5.04 -16.05
N CYS A 20 -13.42 -6.13 -16.12
CA CYS A 20 -13.15 -7.24 -17.04
C CYS A 20 -13.73 -6.99 -18.44
N THR A 21 -13.33 -5.89 -19.07
CA THR A 21 -13.79 -5.47 -20.41
C THR A 21 -12.64 -5.46 -21.41
N GLY A 22 -12.95 -5.39 -22.70
CA GLY A 22 -11.96 -5.32 -23.77
C GLY A 22 -11.00 -6.52 -23.75
N VAL A 23 -9.70 -6.27 -23.57
CA VAL A 23 -8.65 -7.31 -23.51
C VAL A 23 -8.73 -8.21 -22.28
N HIS A 24 -9.52 -7.82 -21.30
CA HIS A 24 -9.74 -8.57 -20.05
C HIS A 24 -11.08 -9.34 -20.05
N LEU A 25 -11.77 -9.38 -21.18
CA LEU A 25 -13.04 -10.11 -21.31
C LEU A 25 -12.85 -11.60 -20.97
N GLY A 26 -13.76 -12.15 -20.15
CA GLY A 26 -13.66 -13.53 -19.67
C GLY A 26 -12.67 -13.78 -18.53
N CYS A 27 -12.02 -12.73 -18.00
CA CYS A 27 -11.24 -12.80 -16.78
C CYS A 27 -12.16 -12.62 -15.56
N HIS A 28 -11.70 -13.13 -14.42
CA HIS A 28 -12.36 -12.98 -13.14
C HIS A 28 -11.44 -12.26 -12.14
N LEU A 29 -12.05 -11.59 -11.16
CA LEU A 29 -11.34 -10.91 -10.08
C LEU A 29 -11.59 -11.62 -8.75
N TRP A 30 -10.56 -11.64 -7.91
CA TRP A 30 -10.68 -12.13 -6.55
C TRP A 30 -9.83 -11.29 -5.61
N PHE A 31 -10.46 -10.76 -4.57
CA PHE A 31 -9.79 -9.98 -3.54
C PHE A 31 -9.76 -10.82 -2.25
N SER A 32 -8.58 -11.12 -1.75
CA SER A 32 -8.45 -11.94 -0.54
C SER A 32 -7.63 -11.25 0.54
N ALA A 33 -8.00 -11.52 1.80
CA ALA A 33 -7.22 -11.14 2.97
C ALA A 33 -6.23 -12.26 3.28
N GLY A 34 -4.95 -12.00 3.02
CA GLY A 34 -3.88 -12.93 3.35
C GLY A 34 -3.82 -14.18 2.46
N VAL A 35 -3.06 -15.16 2.91
CA VAL A 35 -2.88 -16.46 2.26
C VAL A 35 -3.68 -17.51 3.03
N PRO A 36 -4.49 -18.35 2.35
CA PRO A 36 -5.24 -19.42 3.01
C PRO A 36 -4.29 -20.41 3.68
N SER A 37 -4.70 -20.92 4.84
CA SER A 37 -3.96 -22.00 5.49
C SER A 37 -4.20 -23.35 4.77
N PRO A 38 -3.24 -24.30 4.80
CA PRO A 38 -3.38 -25.61 4.17
C PRO A 38 -4.60 -26.39 4.66
N GLU A 39 -4.96 -26.23 5.95
CA GLU A 39 -6.10 -26.90 6.58
C GLU A 39 -7.45 -26.47 6.00
N GLN A 40 -7.53 -25.24 5.49
CA GLN A 40 -8.76 -24.66 4.93
C GLN A 40 -8.87 -24.87 3.41
N ALA A 41 -7.90 -25.56 2.81
CA ALA A 41 -7.86 -25.76 1.37
C ALA A 41 -8.85 -26.86 0.92
N PRO A 42 -9.79 -26.55 0.02
CA PRO A 42 -10.87 -27.47 -0.37
C PRO A 42 -10.39 -28.60 -1.31
N THR A 43 -9.24 -28.46 -1.93
CA THR A 43 -8.71 -29.43 -2.91
C THR A 43 -7.26 -29.78 -2.60
N PRO A 44 -6.79 -30.99 -3.00
CA PRO A 44 -5.39 -31.40 -2.80
C PRO A 44 -4.39 -30.42 -3.43
N GLU A 45 -4.70 -29.90 -4.63
CA GLU A 45 -3.87 -28.91 -5.32
C GLU A 45 -3.78 -27.57 -4.56
N ALA A 46 -4.93 -27.12 -4.00
CA ALA A 46 -4.95 -25.90 -3.20
C ALA A 46 -4.18 -26.07 -1.88
N ARG A 47 -4.21 -27.29 -1.29
CA ARG A 47 -3.44 -27.62 -0.10
C ARG A 47 -1.94 -27.58 -0.39
N HIS A 48 -1.51 -28.20 -1.48
CA HIS A 48 -0.11 -28.20 -1.90
C HIS A 48 0.40 -26.78 -2.16
N LEU A 49 -0.39 -25.92 -2.83
CA LEU A 49 -0.04 -24.50 -3.01
C LEU A 49 0.06 -23.75 -1.69
N ALA A 50 -0.82 -24.01 -0.74
CA ALA A 50 -0.78 -23.37 0.57
C ALA A 50 0.43 -23.85 1.39
N GLU A 51 0.78 -25.13 1.34
CA GLU A 51 2.00 -25.66 1.97
C GLU A 51 3.26 -25.03 1.38
N GLN A 52 3.34 -24.90 0.06
CA GLN A 52 4.45 -24.19 -0.60
C GLN A 52 4.53 -22.72 -0.21
N ALA A 53 3.39 -22.05 -0.08
CA ALA A 53 3.34 -20.68 0.37
C ALA A 53 3.81 -20.51 1.84
N GLU A 54 3.51 -21.46 2.72
CA GLU A 54 4.02 -21.45 4.10
C GLU A 54 5.53 -21.69 4.15
N LEU A 55 6.04 -22.68 3.41
CA LEU A 55 7.48 -22.92 3.29
C LEU A 55 8.21 -21.68 2.76
N GLN A 56 7.64 -20.99 1.77
CA GLN A 56 8.22 -19.76 1.25
C GLN A 56 8.15 -18.62 2.27
N ALA A 57 7.08 -18.53 3.05
CA ALA A 57 6.97 -17.54 4.12
C ALA A 57 8.06 -17.73 5.19
N ASP A 58 8.42 -18.98 5.50
CA ASP A 58 9.55 -19.28 6.40
C ASP A 58 10.89 -18.84 5.80
N ARG A 59 11.11 -19.10 4.52
CA ARG A 59 12.31 -18.62 3.80
C ARG A 59 12.40 -17.10 3.79
N ASN A 60 11.29 -16.42 3.51
CA ASN A 60 11.23 -14.96 3.53
C ASN A 60 11.59 -14.40 4.92
N ARG A 61 11.05 -15.01 6.00
CA ARG A 61 11.37 -14.65 7.39
C ARG A 61 12.85 -14.86 7.71
N ALA A 62 13.38 -16.03 7.35
CA ALA A 62 14.78 -16.35 7.57
C ALA A 62 15.72 -15.40 6.80
N TYR A 63 15.39 -15.07 5.55
CA TYR A 63 16.14 -14.11 4.75
C TYR A 63 16.12 -12.71 5.38
N TYR A 64 14.94 -12.25 5.84
CA TYR A 64 14.80 -10.95 6.50
C TYR A 64 15.62 -10.89 7.79
N ALA A 65 15.55 -11.93 8.61
CA ALA A 65 16.29 -12.02 9.86
C ALA A 65 17.82 -12.06 9.63
N LYS A 66 18.28 -12.81 8.63
CA LYS A 66 19.71 -12.90 8.28
C LYS A 66 20.30 -11.53 7.88
N ASN A 67 19.51 -10.68 7.24
CA ASN A 67 19.95 -9.38 6.73
C ASN A 67 19.43 -8.20 7.57
N GLN A 68 19.01 -8.43 8.82
CA GLN A 68 18.31 -7.45 9.66
C GLN A 68 19.06 -6.13 9.82
N GLU A 69 20.38 -6.18 10.09
CA GLU A 69 21.21 -4.98 10.25
C GLU A 69 21.21 -4.11 8.98
N LEU A 70 21.38 -4.75 7.82
CA LEU A 70 21.33 -4.07 6.52
C LEU A 70 19.95 -3.46 6.30
N HIS A 71 18.88 -4.23 6.52
CA HIS A 71 17.50 -3.75 6.33
C HIS A 71 17.20 -2.57 7.24
N ARG A 72 17.64 -2.60 8.50
CA ARG A 72 17.47 -1.49 9.44
C ARG A 72 18.17 -0.21 8.95
N SER A 73 19.38 -0.31 8.45
CA SER A 73 20.11 0.84 7.91
C SER A 73 19.39 1.44 6.67
N VAL A 74 18.86 0.57 5.79
CA VAL A 74 18.10 0.99 4.62
C VAL A 74 16.79 1.66 5.02
N VAL A 75 16.06 1.12 6.00
CA VAL A 75 14.82 1.72 6.53
C VAL A 75 15.09 3.12 7.06
N LEU A 76 16.14 3.31 7.88
CA LEU A 76 16.48 4.62 8.42
C LEU A 76 16.77 5.61 7.30
N ARG A 77 17.61 5.21 6.33
CA ARG A 77 17.97 6.06 5.19
C ARG A 77 16.75 6.44 4.34
N LEU A 78 15.88 5.47 4.02
CA LEU A 78 14.67 5.73 3.25
C LEU A 78 13.69 6.62 4.02
N THR A 79 13.53 6.40 5.32
CA THR A 79 12.69 7.24 6.17
C THR A 79 13.13 8.70 6.09
N GLU A 80 14.45 8.97 6.22
CA GLU A 80 14.97 10.33 6.09
C GLU A 80 14.78 10.92 4.68
N GLN A 81 14.99 10.13 3.63
CA GLN A 81 14.76 10.59 2.27
C GLN A 81 13.28 10.92 2.00
N ILE A 82 12.36 10.08 2.46
CA ILE A 82 10.90 10.31 2.33
C ILE A 82 10.51 11.56 3.11
N ARG A 83 10.98 11.70 4.35
CA ARG A 83 10.71 12.88 5.20
C ARG A 83 11.19 14.16 4.55
N ASN A 84 12.41 14.18 4.05
CA ASN A 84 12.96 15.34 3.35
C ASN A 84 12.18 15.67 2.07
N CYS A 85 11.78 14.65 1.30
CA CYS A 85 10.96 14.84 0.11
C CYS A 85 9.60 15.49 0.48
N ILE A 86 8.94 15.00 1.53
CA ILE A 86 7.66 15.54 2.01
C ILE A 86 7.84 16.99 2.46
N LEU A 87 8.88 17.29 3.25
CA LEU A 87 9.15 18.65 3.74
C LEU A 87 9.41 19.65 2.60
N VAL A 88 10.12 19.23 1.56
CA VAL A 88 10.38 20.08 0.38
C VAL A 88 9.10 20.38 -0.41
N HIS A 89 8.18 19.40 -0.47
CA HIS A 89 6.92 19.55 -1.22
C HIS A 89 5.76 20.10 -0.40
N GLN A 90 5.83 20.07 0.93
CA GLN A 90 4.91 20.78 1.81
C GLN A 90 5.28 22.26 1.81
N GLN A 91 4.76 23.02 0.83
CA GLN A 91 4.76 24.47 0.97
C GLN A 91 3.87 24.79 2.17
N PRO A 92 4.38 25.53 3.17
CA PRO A 92 3.54 25.95 4.28
C PRO A 92 2.38 26.76 3.69
N ASN A 93 1.15 26.29 3.86
CA ASN A 93 -0.04 27.06 3.55
C ASN A 93 -0.07 28.25 4.52
N ALA A 94 0.58 29.33 4.09
CA ALA A 94 0.59 30.56 4.86
C ALA A 94 -0.81 31.19 4.79
N ARG A 95 -1.56 31.03 5.86
CA ARG A 95 -2.87 31.66 6.02
C ARG A 95 -2.71 33.07 6.56
N VAL A 96 -3.39 34.01 5.94
CA VAL A 96 -3.46 35.39 6.44
C VAL A 96 -4.22 35.42 7.77
N ALA A 97 -3.56 35.89 8.83
CA ALA A 97 -4.08 35.90 10.19
C ALA A 97 -3.88 37.27 10.88
N ARG A 98 -4.42 37.39 12.10
CA ARG A 98 -4.22 38.57 12.96
C ARG A 98 -3.02 38.43 13.89
N SER A 99 -2.33 37.28 13.88
CA SER A 99 -1.15 36.96 14.68
C SER A 99 -0.25 36.01 13.93
N GLY A 100 1.07 36.06 14.18
CA GLY A 100 2.07 35.24 13.51
C GLY A 100 3.23 36.06 12.98
N ASN A 101 3.85 35.64 11.89
CA ASN A 101 4.92 36.36 11.23
C ASN A 101 4.32 37.53 10.37
N VAL A 102 4.90 38.70 10.51
CA VAL A 102 4.44 39.88 9.74
C VAL A 102 4.69 39.69 8.24
N ASP A 103 3.65 39.88 7.41
CA ASP A 103 3.80 39.91 5.96
C ASP A 103 4.22 41.32 5.51
N PRO A 104 5.47 41.55 5.08
CA PRO A 104 5.91 42.87 4.66
C PRO A 104 5.10 43.48 3.52
N GLY A 105 4.56 42.63 2.64
CA GLY A 105 3.72 43.03 1.52
C GLY A 105 2.32 43.51 1.93
N ARG A 106 1.89 43.24 3.18
CA ARG A 106 0.54 43.58 3.69
C ARG A 106 0.51 44.56 4.86
N VAL A 107 1.67 44.89 5.44
CA VAL A 107 1.76 45.82 6.60
C VAL A 107 1.07 47.16 6.34
N TRP A 108 1.17 47.68 5.13
CA TRP A 108 0.56 48.94 4.72
C TRP A 108 -0.99 48.93 4.83
N ARG A 109 -1.63 47.78 4.87
CA ARG A 109 -3.10 47.66 4.95
C ARG A 109 -3.62 48.03 6.33
N ALA A 110 -2.82 47.79 7.38
CA ALA A 110 -3.24 48.12 8.73
C ALA A 110 -3.57 49.64 8.90
N PRO A 111 -2.68 50.57 8.57
CA PRO A 111 -2.95 52.00 8.73
C PRO A 111 -3.88 52.58 7.65
N LEU A 112 -3.85 52.03 6.42
CA LEU A 112 -4.62 52.64 5.31
C LEU A 112 -6.03 52.04 5.15
N LEU A 113 -6.22 50.77 5.46
CA LEU A 113 -7.49 50.06 5.26
C LEU A 113 -8.14 49.58 6.57
N ASN A 114 -7.50 49.86 7.71
CA ASN A 114 -7.91 49.37 9.02
C ASN A 114 -8.11 47.83 9.05
N ASP A 115 -7.27 47.13 8.27
CA ASP A 115 -7.26 45.64 8.16
C ASP A 115 -6.06 45.10 8.97
N ASP A 116 -6.34 44.52 10.12
CA ASP A 116 -5.36 43.99 11.06
C ASP A 116 -4.82 42.57 10.66
N ARG A 117 -5.32 42.02 9.56
CA ARG A 117 -4.86 40.73 9.00
C ARG A 117 -3.60 40.93 8.14
N VAL A 118 -2.52 41.30 8.80
CA VAL A 118 -1.20 41.57 8.19
C VAL A 118 -0.14 40.52 8.57
N PHE A 119 -0.57 39.44 9.23
CA PHE A 119 0.31 38.36 9.64
C PHE A 119 0.10 37.11 8.80
N LEU A 120 1.14 36.33 8.65
CA LEU A 120 1.11 34.99 8.08
C LEU A 120 1.26 33.99 9.23
N CYS A 121 0.28 33.12 9.37
CA CYS A 121 0.34 31.96 10.24
C CYS A 121 0.60 30.73 9.39
N ALA A 122 1.69 30.02 9.62
CA ALA A 122 1.95 28.73 9.00
C ALA A 122 1.08 27.68 9.71
N GLU A 123 0.11 27.11 9.00
CA GLU A 123 -0.54 25.87 9.44
C GLU A 123 0.41 24.73 9.14
N GLU A 124 1.08 24.22 10.17
CA GLU A 124 1.82 22.95 10.07
C GLU A 124 0.79 21.81 10.00
N GLU A 125 0.42 21.40 8.79
CA GLU A 125 -0.21 20.10 8.62
C GLU A 125 0.84 19.01 8.89
N ASN A 126 0.88 18.54 10.14
CA ASN A 126 1.85 17.55 10.62
C ASN A 126 1.65 16.15 10.04
N HIS A 127 0.68 15.93 9.15
CA HIS A 127 0.41 14.61 8.58
C HIS A 127 0.30 14.68 7.05
N PRO A 128 0.96 13.75 6.35
CA PRO A 128 0.82 13.66 4.90
C PRO A 128 -0.65 13.42 4.54
N ALA A 129 -1.15 14.22 3.60
CA ALA A 129 -2.55 14.17 3.16
C ALA A 129 -2.85 12.98 2.23
N PHE A 130 -1.99 11.98 2.13
CA PHE A 130 -2.13 10.84 1.22
C PHE A 130 -1.88 9.50 1.91
N THR A 131 -2.35 8.44 1.29
CA THR A 131 -2.08 7.05 1.64
C THR A 131 -1.31 6.38 0.51
N VAL A 132 -0.57 5.33 0.79
CA VAL A 132 0.21 4.59 -0.21
C VAL A 132 -0.26 3.14 -0.28
N ASP A 133 -0.52 2.67 -1.50
CA ASP A 133 -0.79 1.26 -1.77
C ASP A 133 0.41 0.67 -2.54
N LEU A 134 1.10 -0.29 -1.92
CA LEU A 134 2.21 -1.01 -2.53
C LEU A 134 1.66 -2.27 -3.19
N LEU A 135 1.77 -2.33 -4.51
CA LEU A 135 1.34 -3.48 -5.29
C LEU A 135 2.56 -4.30 -5.73
N LEU A 136 2.68 -5.52 -5.20
CA LEU A 136 3.77 -6.44 -5.48
C LEU A 136 3.37 -7.44 -6.58
N ASP A 137 4.18 -7.54 -7.62
CA ASP A 137 4.02 -8.58 -8.62
C ASP A 137 4.40 -9.94 -8.04
N ALA A 138 3.43 -10.83 -7.94
CA ALA A 138 3.58 -12.20 -7.45
C ALA A 138 3.41 -13.25 -8.57
N SER A 139 3.76 -12.91 -9.80
CA SER A 139 3.78 -13.86 -10.92
C SER A 139 4.93 -14.85 -10.81
N ALA A 140 4.82 -15.98 -11.52
CA ALA A 140 5.82 -17.06 -11.50
C ALA A 140 7.22 -16.62 -11.97
N SER A 141 7.32 -15.54 -12.75
CA SER A 141 8.62 -14.97 -13.13
C SER A 141 9.43 -14.46 -11.93
N ARG A 142 8.80 -14.24 -10.77
CA ARG A 142 9.42 -13.78 -9.53
C ARG A 142 9.86 -14.89 -8.58
N LEU A 143 9.70 -16.16 -8.96
CA LEU A 143 10.06 -17.32 -8.12
C LEU A 143 11.50 -17.28 -7.61
N HIS A 144 12.43 -16.75 -8.39
CA HIS A 144 13.86 -16.70 -8.05
C HIS A 144 14.25 -15.55 -7.10
N CYS A 145 13.35 -14.60 -6.83
CA CYS A 145 13.66 -13.41 -6.02
C CYS A 145 12.57 -13.10 -4.98
N GLN A 146 11.79 -14.10 -4.56
CA GLN A 146 10.67 -13.91 -3.63
C GLN A 146 11.09 -13.30 -2.30
N GLU A 147 12.20 -13.77 -1.73
CA GLU A 147 12.73 -13.29 -0.46
C GLU A 147 13.11 -11.81 -0.53
N VAL A 148 13.70 -11.41 -1.65
CA VAL A 148 14.11 -10.02 -1.88
C VAL A 148 12.88 -9.11 -2.02
N ILE A 149 11.86 -9.55 -2.78
CA ILE A 149 10.62 -8.75 -2.96
C ILE A 149 9.88 -8.61 -1.63
N ALA A 150 9.75 -9.69 -0.86
CA ALA A 150 9.13 -9.66 0.46
C ALA A 150 9.88 -8.70 1.42
N ALA A 151 11.21 -8.75 1.41
CA ALA A 151 12.04 -7.86 2.20
C ALA A 151 11.89 -6.38 1.77
N GLN A 152 11.91 -6.11 0.47
CA GLN A 152 11.70 -4.76 -0.07
C GLN A 152 10.31 -4.21 0.28
N GLY A 153 9.26 -5.02 0.14
CA GLY A 153 7.91 -4.65 0.56
C GLY A 153 7.85 -4.29 2.05
N SER A 154 8.52 -5.07 2.89
CA SER A 154 8.59 -4.81 4.34
C SER A 154 9.37 -3.54 4.67
N ILE A 155 10.52 -3.31 4.02
CA ILE A 155 11.35 -2.11 4.19
C ILE A 155 10.57 -0.85 3.80
N LEU A 156 9.93 -0.86 2.62
CA LEU A 156 9.13 0.27 2.15
C LEU A 156 7.94 0.57 3.07
N ALA A 157 7.22 -0.48 3.47
CA ALA A 157 6.08 -0.33 4.39
C ALA A 157 6.51 0.24 5.75
N GLU A 158 7.69 -0.17 6.26
CA GLU A 158 8.26 0.35 7.49
C GLU A 158 8.67 1.81 7.37
N SER A 159 9.38 2.15 6.30
CA SER A 159 9.87 3.51 6.06
C SER A 159 8.73 4.51 5.93
N LEU A 160 7.66 4.14 5.19
CA LEU A 160 6.44 4.95 5.05
C LEU A 160 5.69 5.10 6.38
N ALA A 161 5.55 4.02 7.13
CA ALA A 161 4.90 4.04 8.46
C ALA A 161 5.67 4.93 9.45
N ASN A 162 7.01 4.92 9.41
CA ASN A 162 7.86 5.79 10.24
C ASN A 162 7.70 7.29 9.88
N CYS A 163 7.22 7.59 8.67
CA CYS A 163 6.86 8.95 8.25
C CYS A 163 5.39 9.30 8.55
N GLY A 164 4.64 8.43 9.24
CA GLY A 164 3.23 8.65 9.51
C GLY A 164 2.29 8.46 8.30
N ILE A 165 2.79 7.86 7.21
CA ILE A 165 2.02 7.61 5.99
C ILE A 165 1.32 6.26 6.14
N PRO A 166 -0.04 6.21 6.08
CA PRO A 166 -0.75 4.95 6.04
C PRO A 166 -0.39 4.15 4.78
N VAL A 167 -0.02 2.88 4.96
CA VAL A 167 0.42 2.03 3.85
C VAL A 167 -0.31 0.70 3.86
N ARG A 168 -0.83 0.30 2.69
CA ARG A 168 -1.33 -1.04 2.41
C ARG A 168 -0.35 -1.75 1.48
N VAL A 169 -0.19 -3.04 1.69
CA VAL A 169 0.66 -3.89 0.84
C VAL A 169 -0.19 -5.02 0.29
N SER A 170 -0.28 -5.08 -1.02
CA SER A 170 -1.02 -6.10 -1.76
C SER A 170 -0.09 -6.82 -2.73
N ALA A 171 -0.35 -8.10 -2.97
CA ALA A 171 0.33 -8.89 -3.98
C ALA A 171 -0.68 -9.38 -5.02
N PHE A 172 -0.31 -9.37 -6.30
CA PHE A 172 -1.19 -9.87 -7.35
C PHE A 172 -0.57 -11.01 -8.14
N SER A 173 -1.41 -11.93 -8.57
CA SER A 173 -1.07 -12.98 -9.52
C SER A 173 -2.32 -13.45 -10.26
N SER A 174 -2.16 -14.05 -11.44
CA SER A 174 -3.28 -14.60 -12.20
C SER A 174 -3.17 -16.10 -12.33
N LEU A 175 -4.21 -16.82 -11.94
CA LEU A 175 -4.26 -18.28 -11.99
C LEU A 175 -5.61 -18.75 -12.52
N ARG A 176 -5.62 -19.62 -13.53
CA ARG A 176 -6.84 -20.22 -14.12
C ARG A 176 -7.92 -19.19 -14.51
N GLY A 177 -7.50 -18.04 -15.08
CA GLY A 177 -8.43 -16.98 -15.50
C GLY A 177 -8.84 -16.00 -14.40
N TYR A 178 -8.47 -16.25 -13.15
CA TYR A 178 -8.68 -15.33 -12.03
C TYR A 178 -7.44 -14.46 -11.82
N THR A 179 -7.63 -13.15 -11.76
CA THR A 179 -6.62 -12.23 -11.22
C THR A 179 -6.91 -12.01 -9.75
N VAL A 180 -5.99 -12.47 -8.91
CA VAL A 180 -6.13 -12.48 -7.45
C VAL A 180 -5.30 -11.35 -6.87
N LEU A 181 -5.96 -10.46 -6.15
CA LEU A 181 -5.32 -9.42 -5.34
C LEU A 181 -5.35 -9.88 -3.87
N ARG A 182 -4.18 -10.10 -3.29
CA ARG A 182 -4.03 -10.52 -1.89
C ARG A 182 -3.54 -9.36 -1.06
N VAL A 183 -4.34 -8.92 -0.11
CA VAL A 183 -3.93 -7.91 0.87
C VAL A 183 -3.09 -8.60 1.94
N LEU A 184 -1.79 -8.30 1.95
CA LEU A 184 -0.83 -8.82 2.94
C LEU A 184 -0.81 -7.97 4.21
N LYS A 185 -0.98 -6.66 4.06
CA LYS A 185 -1.09 -5.70 5.15
C LYS A 185 -2.11 -4.62 4.77
N ASP A 186 -3.10 -4.38 5.60
CA ASP A 186 -4.05 -3.28 5.42
C ASP A 186 -3.58 -2.01 6.14
N PHE A 187 -4.22 -0.87 5.85
CA PHE A 187 -3.92 0.42 6.48
C PHE A 187 -4.02 0.37 8.00
N ALA A 188 -5.04 -0.31 8.54
CA ALA A 188 -5.26 -0.47 9.97
C ALA A 188 -4.29 -1.42 10.66
N ASP A 189 -3.61 -2.29 9.91
CA ASP A 189 -2.73 -3.29 10.47
C ASP A 189 -1.42 -2.66 10.94
N LYS A 190 -1.12 -2.81 12.22
CA LYS A 190 0.19 -2.46 12.78
C LYS A 190 1.24 -3.55 12.51
N ASN A 191 0.81 -4.80 12.30
CA ASN A 191 1.69 -5.94 12.11
C ASN A 191 2.11 -6.09 10.64
N ARG A 192 3.42 -6.02 10.40
CA ARG A 192 4.05 -6.16 9.08
C ARG A 192 4.47 -7.59 8.75
N GLN A 193 4.39 -8.52 9.70
CA GLN A 193 4.87 -9.90 9.52
C GLN A 193 4.14 -10.63 8.40
N ASN A 194 2.91 -10.24 8.09
CA ASN A 194 2.13 -10.82 6.99
C ASN A 194 2.73 -10.53 5.61
N ILE A 195 3.57 -9.49 5.44
CA ILE A 195 4.26 -9.21 4.17
C ILE A 195 5.22 -10.37 3.83
N ASN A 196 5.80 -11.03 4.84
CA ASN A 196 6.63 -12.22 4.64
C ASN A 196 5.86 -13.43 4.07
N ARG A 197 4.52 -13.38 4.06
CA ARG A 197 3.67 -14.38 3.38
C ARG A 197 3.55 -14.14 1.87
N TYR A 198 4.33 -13.23 1.32
CA TYR A 198 4.46 -13.08 -0.13
C TYR A 198 4.88 -14.39 -0.77
N PHE A 199 4.14 -14.79 -1.81
CA PHE A 199 4.37 -16.02 -2.54
C PHE A 199 4.06 -15.82 -4.02
N ALA A 200 5.05 -16.07 -4.89
CA ALA A 200 4.92 -15.94 -6.33
C ALA A 200 4.30 -17.20 -6.94
N SER A 201 3.26 -17.02 -7.75
CA SER A 201 2.58 -18.11 -8.45
C SER A 201 1.74 -17.59 -9.60
N GLY A 202 1.55 -18.41 -10.64
CA GLY A 202 0.66 -18.07 -11.75
C GLY A 202 1.26 -17.07 -12.75
N TRP A 203 0.38 -16.43 -13.50
CA TRP A 203 0.74 -15.56 -14.62
C TRP A 203 0.68 -14.10 -14.22
N ASN A 204 1.27 -13.26 -15.06
CA ASN A 204 1.21 -11.82 -14.92
C ASN A 204 0.04 -11.23 -15.74
N ARG A 205 -0.77 -10.32 -15.12
CA ARG A 205 -1.80 -9.50 -15.74
C ARG A 205 -1.80 -8.11 -15.11
N ASP A 206 -0.75 -7.36 -15.35
CA ASP A 206 -0.50 -6.05 -14.73
C ASP A 206 -1.66 -5.07 -14.93
N GLY A 207 -2.19 -4.97 -16.15
CA GLY A 207 -3.26 -4.02 -16.46
C GLY A 207 -4.51 -4.26 -15.60
N LEU A 208 -4.99 -5.50 -15.51
CA LEU A 208 -6.16 -5.83 -14.70
C LEU A 208 -5.86 -5.71 -13.20
N ALA A 209 -4.64 -6.05 -12.79
CA ALA A 209 -4.23 -5.92 -11.38
C ALA A 209 -4.18 -4.46 -10.93
N LEU A 210 -3.69 -3.54 -11.77
CA LEU A 210 -3.68 -2.10 -11.49
C LEU A 210 -5.09 -1.53 -11.41
N LEU A 211 -5.98 -1.91 -12.33
CA LEU A 211 -7.40 -1.52 -12.27
C LEU A 211 -8.09 -2.03 -11.00
N ALA A 212 -7.82 -3.29 -10.63
CA ALA A 212 -8.35 -3.89 -9.42
C ALA A 212 -7.82 -3.21 -8.15
N ALA A 213 -6.53 -2.85 -8.10
CA ALA A 213 -5.94 -2.10 -7.00
C ALA A 213 -6.57 -0.70 -6.87
N GLY A 214 -6.82 -0.01 -7.99
CA GLY A 214 -7.56 1.25 -8.01
C GLY A 214 -8.98 1.10 -7.45
N CYS A 215 -9.71 0.07 -7.87
CA CYS A 215 -11.03 -0.24 -7.32
C CYS A 215 -10.97 -0.48 -5.80
N LEU A 216 -9.96 -1.19 -5.30
CA LEU A 216 -9.76 -1.44 -3.88
C LEU A 216 -9.48 -0.13 -3.11
N LEU A 217 -8.71 0.81 -3.67
CA LEU A 217 -8.42 2.11 -3.08
C LEU A 217 -9.68 2.96 -2.87
N TYR A 218 -10.51 3.08 -3.93
CA TYR A 218 -11.73 3.91 -3.89
C TYR A 218 -12.86 3.29 -3.07
N THR A 219 -12.78 2.00 -2.76
CA THR A 219 -13.87 1.28 -2.09
C THR A 219 -13.56 0.88 -0.66
N SER A 220 -12.30 1.01 -0.22
CA SER A 220 -11.93 0.85 1.19
C SER A 220 -12.26 2.14 1.96
N PRO A 221 -12.74 2.05 3.21
CA PRO A 221 -12.85 3.24 4.05
C PRO A 221 -11.48 3.89 4.16
N SER A 222 -11.44 5.20 4.01
CA SER A 222 -10.21 5.96 4.22
C SER A 222 -9.77 5.78 5.67
N PRO A 223 -8.49 5.60 5.97
CA PRO A 223 -8.00 5.57 7.36
C PRO A 223 -8.22 6.89 8.10
N ARG A 224 -8.88 7.86 7.47
CA ARG A 224 -9.21 9.20 8.00
C ARG A 224 -10.71 9.42 8.21
N ASP A 225 -11.56 8.49 7.76
CA ASP A 225 -12.99 8.46 8.05
C ASP A 225 -13.20 7.71 9.39
#